data_ad70655db94b1773c8fb48793fc831d3
#
_entry.id   ad70655db94b1773c8fb48793fc831d3
#
_cell.length_a   1.000
_cell.length_b   1.000
_cell.length_c   1.000
_cell.angle_alpha   90.00
_cell.angle_beta   90.00
_cell.angle_gamma   90.00
#
_symmetry.space_group_name_H-M   'P 1'
#
loop_
_entity.id
_entity.type
_entity.pdbx_description
1 polymer ?
#
loop_
_entity_poly.entity_id
_entity_poly.type
_entity_poly.pdbx_seq_one_letter_code
_entity_poly.pdbx_strand_id
1 'polypeptide(L)'
;ANKTYYFVPYKYGCFSFQANQDLTTLSTYGYVKLDDNSCTLVDTKQSYFAQLNVFDQQYIREIYTSFSAMSQDELIAYTYIHYPYYAINSTIANQLLTQEQIDKINLQKPHKTQQQLFTIGYEGVSLEEYINKLLLADIPLLCDVRKNAYSQKYGFSKSQLQKACEGVGV
;
A
#
# COMPACT_ATOMS: atom_id res chain seq x y z
N ALA A 1 8.16 -14.58 -9.70
CA ALA A 1 8.33 -14.26 -8.28
C ALA A 1 6.97 -14.31 -7.60
N ASN A 2 6.87 -14.90 -6.43
CA ASN A 2 5.65 -14.86 -5.65
C ASN A 2 5.43 -13.41 -5.17
N LYS A 3 4.21 -12.91 -5.33
CA LYS A 3 3.83 -11.58 -4.85
C LYS A 3 3.78 -11.61 -3.31
N THR A 4 4.66 -10.84 -2.67
CA THR A 4 4.78 -10.83 -1.21
C THR A 4 3.77 -9.88 -0.58
N TYR A 5 3.59 -8.68 -1.17
CA TYR A 5 2.66 -7.67 -0.67
C TYR A 5 1.69 -7.22 -1.75
N TYR A 6 0.48 -6.89 -1.33
CA TYR A 6 -0.49 -6.15 -2.11
C TYR A 6 -0.47 -4.69 -1.69
N PHE A 7 -0.86 -3.80 -2.61
CA PHE A 7 -0.90 -2.37 -2.37
C PHE A 7 -2.28 -1.80 -2.69
N VAL A 8 -2.61 -0.69 -2.04
CA VAL A 8 -3.82 0.11 -2.29
C VAL A 8 -3.43 1.54 -2.64
N PRO A 9 -4.26 2.27 -3.42
CA PRO A 9 -4.09 3.70 -3.60
C PRO A 9 -4.42 4.43 -2.29
N TYR A 10 -3.43 5.07 -1.70
CA TYR A 10 -3.55 5.78 -0.44
C TYR A 10 -3.15 7.24 -0.58
N LYS A 11 -3.15 8.02 0.52
CA LYS A 11 -2.91 9.49 0.53
C LYS A 11 -1.63 9.93 -0.18
N TYR A 12 -0.59 9.14 -0.15
CA TYR A 12 0.71 9.45 -0.77
C TYR A 12 1.12 8.40 -1.83
N GLY A 13 0.15 7.72 -2.42
CA GLY A 13 0.39 6.72 -3.46
C GLY A 13 0.17 5.29 -2.98
N CYS A 14 0.94 4.34 -3.50
CA CYS A 14 0.80 2.94 -3.15
C CYS A 14 1.17 2.69 -1.69
N PHE A 15 0.28 2.04 -0.95
CA PHE A 15 0.49 1.69 0.45
C PHE A 15 0.13 0.22 0.70
N SER A 16 0.93 -0.46 1.50
CA SER A 16 0.63 -1.80 2.00
C SER A 16 0.53 -1.80 3.51
N PHE A 17 -0.64 -2.11 4.03
CA PHE A 17 -0.88 -2.24 5.47
C PHE A 17 -0.05 -3.37 6.04
N GLN A 18 0.07 -4.50 5.30
CA GLN A 18 0.86 -5.65 5.73
C GLN A 18 2.36 -5.31 5.80
N ALA A 19 2.93 -4.67 4.77
CA ALA A 19 4.34 -4.27 4.79
C ALA A 19 4.63 -3.29 5.95
N ASN A 20 3.72 -2.34 6.20
CA ASN A 20 3.85 -1.41 7.32
C ASN A 20 3.76 -2.12 8.68
N GLN A 21 2.90 -3.12 8.82
CA GLN A 21 2.81 -3.94 10.02
C GLN A 21 4.09 -4.77 10.24
N ASP A 22 4.64 -5.33 9.17
CA ASP A 22 5.89 -6.11 9.25
C ASP A 22 7.07 -5.25 9.68
N LEU A 23 7.17 -3.99 9.19
CA LEU A 23 8.16 -3.01 9.67
C LEU A 23 7.97 -2.71 11.16
N THR A 24 6.75 -2.52 11.62
CA THR A 24 6.44 -2.31 13.05
C THR A 24 6.85 -3.51 13.89
N THR A 25 6.62 -4.71 13.39
CA THR A 25 7.00 -5.96 14.04
C THR A 25 8.52 -6.10 14.13
N LEU A 26 9.25 -5.80 13.04
CA LEU A 26 10.71 -5.79 13.04
C LEU A 26 11.29 -4.78 14.03
N SER A 27 10.64 -3.61 14.16
CA SER A 27 11.03 -2.60 15.16
C SER A 27 10.79 -3.10 16.58
N THR A 28 9.65 -3.75 16.83
CA THR A 28 9.32 -4.33 18.14
C THR A 28 10.32 -5.42 18.56
N TYR A 29 10.81 -6.20 17.60
CA TYR A 29 11.83 -7.20 17.83
C TYR A 29 13.27 -6.63 17.90
N GLY A 30 13.43 -5.33 17.70
CA GLY A 30 14.72 -4.64 17.80
C GLY A 30 15.66 -4.84 16.60
N TYR A 31 15.14 -5.29 15.46
CA TYR A 31 15.93 -5.41 14.23
C TYR A 31 16.14 -4.07 13.54
N VAL A 32 15.11 -3.22 13.58
CA VAL A 32 15.15 -1.89 12.98
C VAL A 32 14.65 -0.84 13.96
N LYS A 33 15.14 0.39 13.81
CA LYS A 33 14.60 1.58 14.46
C LYS A 33 13.82 2.36 13.42
N LEU A 34 12.56 2.69 13.76
CA LEU A 34 11.68 3.53 12.95
C LEU A 34 11.66 4.93 13.54
N ASP A 35 12.00 5.92 12.73
CA ASP A 35 11.77 7.34 12.96
C ASP A 35 10.72 7.82 11.95
N ASP A 36 10.21 9.04 12.08
CA ASP A 36 9.09 9.55 11.25
C ASP A 36 9.30 9.36 9.74
N ASN A 37 10.53 9.50 9.26
CA ASN A 37 10.88 9.44 7.84
C ASN A 37 12.01 8.44 7.51
N SER A 38 12.43 7.61 8.46
CA SER A 38 13.53 6.70 8.25
C SER A 38 13.36 5.35 8.94
N CYS A 39 13.95 4.34 8.33
CA CYS A 39 14.09 3.01 8.89
C CYS A 39 15.59 2.65 8.90
N THR A 40 16.16 2.45 10.07
CA THR A 40 17.58 2.14 10.23
C THR A 40 17.77 0.76 10.87
N LEU A 41 18.77 0.02 10.38
CA LEU A 41 19.16 -1.27 10.95
C LEU A 41 19.85 -1.06 12.31
N VAL A 42 19.41 -1.78 13.35
CA VAL A 42 19.98 -1.68 14.69
C VAL A 42 21.32 -2.42 14.78
N ASP A 43 21.38 -3.66 14.29
CA ASP A 43 22.63 -4.45 14.25
C ASP A 43 23.27 -4.40 12.87
N THR A 44 24.35 -3.63 12.75
CA THR A 44 25.11 -3.48 11.50
C THR A 44 26.25 -4.52 11.38
N LYS A 45 26.49 -5.36 12.40
CA LYS A 45 27.53 -6.39 12.36
C LYS A 45 27.11 -7.60 11.55
N GLN A 46 25.81 -7.87 11.47
CA GLN A 46 25.25 -8.97 10.70
C GLN A 46 24.83 -8.52 9.32
N SER A 47 25.36 -9.16 8.28
CA SER A 47 24.90 -8.94 6.91
C SER A 47 23.72 -9.85 6.60
N TYR A 48 22.49 -9.35 6.77
CA TYR A 48 21.27 -10.06 6.36
C TYR A 48 21.22 -10.27 4.86
N PHE A 49 21.74 -9.33 4.07
CA PHE A 49 21.84 -9.44 2.62
C PHE A 49 22.66 -10.67 2.19
N ALA A 50 23.76 -10.96 2.87
CA ALA A 50 24.60 -12.12 2.55
C ALA A 50 23.93 -13.48 2.82
N GLN A 51 22.87 -13.50 3.62
CA GLN A 51 22.10 -14.72 3.95
C GLN A 51 21.01 -15.05 2.91
N LEU A 52 20.72 -14.11 2.02
CA LEU A 52 19.75 -14.31 0.95
C LEU A 52 20.32 -15.24 -0.12
N ASN A 53 19.44 -15.93 -0.84
CA ASN A 53 19.86 -16.66 -2.03
C ASN A 53 20.37 -15.72 -3.13
N VAL A 54 21.10 -16.25 -4.11
CA VAL A 54 21.75 -15.45 -5.16
C VAL A 54 20.75 -14.67 -6.01
N PHE A 55 19.56 -15.23 -6.28
CA PHE A 55 18.54 -14.57 -7.09
C PHE A 55 17.96 -13.35 -6.37
N ASP A 56 17.67 -13.46 -5.07
CA ASP A 56 17.16 -12.35 -4.27
C ASP A 56 18.23 -11.27 -4.12
N GLN A 57 19.50 -11.64 -3.90
CA GLN A 57 20.62 -10.67 -3.86
C GLN A 57 20.73 -9.90 -5.18
N GLN A 58 20.67 -10.60 -6.31
CA GLN A 58 20.75 -9.96 -7.62
C GLN A 58 19.58 -9.01 -7.83
N TYR A 59 18.36 -9.44 -7.54
CA TYR A 59 17.15 -8.63 -7.67
C TYR A 59 17.21 -7.36 -6.81
N ILE A 60 17.66 -7.47 -5.56
CA ILE A 60 17.84 -6.31 -4.67
C ILE A 60 18.88 -5.33 -5.24
N ARG A 61 20.00 -5.83 -5.79
CA ARG A 61 21.02 -4.97 -6.42
C ARG A 61 20.47 -4.23 -7.64
N GLU A 62 19.68 -4.89 -8.47
CA GLU A 62 19.04 -4.28 -9.64
C GLU A 62 18.10 -3.16 -9.23
N ILE A 63 17.23 -3.41 -8.22
CA ILE A 63 16.34 -2.39 -7.67
C ILE A 63 17.13 -1.22 -7.07
N TYR A 64 18.16 -1.52 -6.27
CA TYR A 64 19.00 -0.49 -5.68
C TYR A 64 19.66 0.37 -6.76
N THR A 65 20.27 -0.24 -7.78
CA THR A 65 20.92 0.48 -8.87
C THR A 65 19.94 1.36 -9.65
N SER A 66 18.71 0.89 -9.84
CA SER A 66 17.68 1.61 -10.59
C SER A 66 17.12 2.83 -9.84
N PHE A 67 17.05 2.78 -8.53
CA PHE A 67 16.28 3.76 -7.75
C PHE A 67 17.08 4.53 -6.69
N SER A 68 18.30 4.09 -6.32
CA SER A 68 19.07 4.71 -5.23
C SER A 68 19.48 6.16 -5.47
N ALA A 69 19.55 6.59 -6.72
CA ALA A 69 19.88 7.98 -7.09
C ALA A 69 18.65 8.91 -7.10
N MET A 70 17.44 8.37 -7.02
CA MET A 70 16.22 9.16 -7.03
C MET A 70 15.96 9.76 -5.64
N SER A 71 15.55 11.01 -5.62
CA SER A 71 14.96 11.65 -4.44
C SER A 71 13.61 11.01 -4.11
N GLN A 72 13.07 11.29 -2.93
CA GLN A 72 11.75 10.81 -2.53
C GLN A 72 10.65 11.26 -3.50
N ASP A 73 10.67 12.53 -3.91
CA ASP A 73 9.67 13.09 -4.83
C ASP A 73 9.77 12.46 -6.23
N GLU A 74 10.99 12.23 -6.73
CA GLU A 74 11.20 11.55 -8.00
C GLU A 74 10.71 10.09 -7.96
N LEU A 75 10.93 9.37 -6.86
CA LEU A 75 10.47 8.00 -6.70
C LEU A 75 8.92 7.94 -6.61
N ILE A 76 8.29 8.90 -5.93
CA ILE A 76 6.83 9.02 -5.87
C ILE A 76 6.29 9.34 -7.26
N ALA A 77 6.85 10.33 -7.95
CA ALA A 77 6.45 10.71 -9.31
C ALA A 77 6.61 9.53 -10.29
N TYR A 78 7.74 8.82 -10.22
CA TYR A 78 7.96 7.59 -10.99
C TYR A 78 6.83 6.59 -10.77
N THR A 79 6.47 6.34 -9.51
CA THR A 79 5.40 5.38 -9.17
C THR A 79 4.05 5.84 -9.75
N TYR A 80 3.72 7.12 -9.67
CA TYR A 80 2.46 7.65 -10.19
C TYR A 80 2.36 7.59 -11.72
N ILE A 81 3.47 7.84 -12.42
CA ILE A 81 3.54 7.78 -13.87
C ILE A 81 3.40 6.34 -14.38
N HIS A 82 4.10 5.39 -13.76
CA HIS A 82 4.12 4.01 -14.23
C HIS A 82 2.94 3.18 -13.72
N TYR A 83 2.36 3.57 -12.58
CA TYR A 83 1.25 2.87 -11.93
C TYR A 83 0.15 3.85 -11.49
N PRO A 84 -0.51 4.54 -12.43
CA PRO A 84 -1.42 5.66 -12.13
C PRO A 84 -2.61 5.28 -11.25
N TYR A 85 -3.05 4.03 -11.26
CA TYR A 85 -4.08 3.54 -10.34
C TYR A 85 -3.75 3.82 -8.87
N TYR A 86 -2.49 3.66 -8.46
CA TYR A 86 -2.10 3.89 -7.07
C TYR A 86 -2.04 5.37 -6.66
N ALA A 87 -2.18 6.28 -7.62
CA ALA A 87 -2.21 7.72 -7.36
C ALA A 87 -3.63 8.31 -7.29
N ILE A 88 -4.70 7.53 -7.52
CA ILE A 88 -6.09 8.04 -7.61
C ILE A 88 -6.57 8.76 -6.35
N ASN A 89 -6.01 8.43 -5.18
CA ASN A 89 -6.32 9.03 -3.88
C ASN A 89 -5.20 9.94 -3.36
N SER A 90 -4.18 10.22 -4.20
CA SER A 90 -3.04 11.02 -3.78
C SER A 90 -3.43 12.48 -3.51
N THR A 91 -2.98 12.99 -2.37
CA THR A 91 -3.15 14.40 -1.97
C THR A 91 -2.03 15.30 -2.48
N ILE A 92 -0.92 14.72 -3.01
CA ILE A 92 0.27 15.44 -3.45
C ILE A 92 0.54 15.30 -4.96
N ALA A 93 -0.28 14.56 -5.70
CA ALA A 93 -0.05 14.33 -7.12
C ALA A 93 0.06 15.63 -7.93
N ASN A 94 -0.75 16.64 -7.62
CA ASN A 94 -0.73 17.94 -8.29
C ASN A 94 0.56 18.75 -8.03
N GLN A 95 1.36 18.37 -7.02
CA GLN A 95 2.63 19.05 -6.72
C GLN A 95 3.80 18.43 -7.49
N LEU A 96 3.65 17.17 -7.90
CA LEU A 96 4.72 16.36 -8.46
C LEU A 96 4.58 16.08 -9.96
N LEU A 97 3.38 16.25 -10.51
CA LEU A 97 3.04 15.81 -11.86
C LEU A 97 2.50 16.94 -12.74
N THR A 98 2.65 16.79 -14.05
CA THR A 98 2.03 17.66 -15.05
C THR A 98 0.51 17.39 -15.16
N GLN A 99 -0.24 18.35 -15.73
CA GLN A 99 -1.69 18.17 -15.94
C GLN A 99 -2.02 16.94 -16.79
N GLU A 100 -1.25 16.68 -17.84
CA GLU A 100 -1.44 15.48 -18.68
C GLU A 100 -1.31 14.16 -17.89
N GLN A 101 -0.35 14.12 -16.96
CA GLN A 101 -0.15 12.94 -16.08
C GLN A 101 -1.29 12.82 -15.06
N ILE A 102 -1.78 13.92 -14.53
CA ILE A 102 -2.96 13.96 -13.63
C ILE A 102 -4.21 13.45 -14.38
N ASP A 103 -4.40 13.85 -15.62
CA ASP A 103 -5.53 13.40 -16.44
C ASP A 103 -5.48 11.87 -16.65
N LYS A 104 -4.28 11.29 -16.85
CA LYS A 104 -4.10 9.84 -16.91
C LYS A 104 -4.46 9.13 -15.60
N ILE A 105 -4.15 9.72 -14.46
CA ILE A 105 -4.56 9.21 -13.14
C ILE A 105 -6.09 9.27 -13.01
N ASN A 106 -6.71 10.38 -13.38
CA ASN A 106 -8.16 10.53 -13.29
C ASN A 106 -8.91 9.51 -14.15
N LEU A 107 -8.37 9.10 -15.30
CA LEU A 107 -8.92 8.02 -16.12
C LEU A 107 -8.92 6.64 -15.45
N GLN A 108 -8.09 6.45 -14.41
CA GLN A 108 -8.05 5.20 -13.64
C GLN A 108 -9.07 5.17 -12.50
N LYS A 109 -9.70 6.31 -12.18
CA LYS A 109 -10.75 6.34 -11.15
C LYS A 109 -11.97 5.58 -11.64
N PRO A 110 -12.43 4.56 -10.90
CA PRO A 110 -13.68 3.89 -11.22
C PRO A 110 -14.84 4.88 -11.15
N HIS A 111 -15.76 4.79 -12.11
CA HIS A 111 -16.97 5.60 -12.13
C HIS A 111 -18.17 4.70 -12.41
N LYS A 112 -19.13 4.67 -11.50
CA LYS A 112 -20.41 4.01 -11.68
C LYS A 112 -21.52 5.04 -11.76
N THR A 113 -22.42 4.84 -12.71
CA THR A 113 -23.57 5.71 -12.94
C THR A 113 -24.81 5.26 -12.17
N GLN A 114 -24.81 4.06 -11.60
CA GLN A 114 -25.97 3.48 -10.91
C GLN A 114 -25.62 3.03 -9.51
N GLN A 115 -26.50 3.33 -8.55
CA GLN A 115 -26.41 2.78 -7.21
C GLN A 115 -26.72 1.28 -7.24
N GLN A 116 -25.85 0.47 -6.65
CA GLN A 116 -26.00 -0.97 -6.57
C GLN A 116 -25.63 -1.43 -5.15
N LEU A 117 -26.33 -2.44 -4.67
CA LEU A 117 -26.01 -3.11 -3.42
C LEU A 117 -25.10 -4.31 -3.71
N PHE A 118 -24.00 -4.39 -2.97
CA PHE A 118 -23.04 -5.50 -3.05
C PHE A 118 -22.91 -6.17 -1.69
N THR A 119 -22.51 -7.42 -1.70
CA THR A 119 -22.05 -8.14 -0.52
C THR A 119 -20.60 -8.55 -0.71
N ILE A 120 -19.81 -8.48 0.35
CA ILE A 120 -18.41 -8.86 0.31
C ILE A 120 -18.02 -9.61 1.59
N GLY A 121 -17.31 -10.72 1.44
CA GLY A 121 -16.68 -11.47 2.54
C GLY A 121 -15.18 -11.22 2.59
N TYR A 122 -14.58 -11.40 3.75
CA TYR A 122 -13.15 -11.16 3.97
C TYR A 122 -12.33 -12.45 4.15
N GLU A 123 -12.95 -13.60 4.09
CA GLU A 123 -12.21 -14.88 4.18
C GLU A 123 -11.37 -15.10 2.90
N GLY A 124 -10.15 -15.61 3.10
CA GLY A 124 -9.23 -15.92 1.99
C GLY A 124 -8.60 -14.73 1.28
N VAL A 125 -8.89 -13.46 1.67
CA VAL A 125 -8.31 -12.26 1.05
C VAL A 125 -7.53 -11.41 2.05
N SER A 126 -6.48 -10.70 1.61
CA SER A 126 -5.79 -9.71 2.43
C SER A 126 -6.64 -8.44 2.59
N LEU A 127 -6.24 -7.56 3.52
CA LEU A 127 -6.90 -6.26 3.68
C LEU A 127 -6.82 -5.43 2.39
N GLU A 128 -5.65 -5.42 1.77
CA GLU A 128 -5.42 -4.68 0.52
C GLU A 128 -6.28 -5.22 -0.64
N GLU A 129 -6.40 -6.55 -0.78
CA GLU A 129 -7.28 -7.15 -1.78
C GLU A 129 -8.74 -6.80 -1.53
N TYR A 130 -9.16 -6.81 -0.27
CA TYR A 130 -10.51 -6.41 0.14
C TYR A 130 -10.79 -4.95 -0.21
N ILE A 131 -9.90 -4.04 0.17
CA ILE A 131 -10.00 -2.60 -0.13
C ILE A 131 -10.00 -2.35 -1.65
N ASN A 132 -9.09 -2.99 -2.40
CA ASN A 132 -9.07 -2.84 -3.85
C ASN A 132 -10.38 -3.32 -4.51
N LYS A 133 -11.02 -4.38 -4.00
CA LYS A 133 -12.34 -4.80 -4.50
C LYS A 133 -13.41 -3.72 -4.27
N LEU A 134 -13.40 -3.04 -3.12
CA LEU A 134 -14.32 -1.93 -2.86
C LEU A 134 -14.06 -0.76 -3.81
N LEU A 135 -12.80 -0.35 -3.96
CA LEU A 135 -12.42 0.76 -4.83
C LEU A 135 -12.74 0.49 -6.30
N LEU A 136 -12.37 -0.69 -6.82
CA LEU A 136 -12.67 -1.07 -8.21
C LEU A 136 -14.17 -1.21 -8.48
N ALA A 137 -14.94 -1.51 -7.44
CA ALA A 137 -16.39 -1.53 -7.50
C ALA A 137 -17.03 -0.15 -7.24
N ASP A 138 -16.23 0.91 -7.06
CA ASP A 138 -16.68 2.28 -6.75
C ASP A 138 -17.71 2.30 -5.60
N ILE A 139 -17.37 1.63 -4.50
CA ILE A 139 -18.21 1.53 -3.31
C ILE A 139 -17.90 2.71 -2.38
N PRO A 140 -18.81 3.67 -2.19
CA PRO A 140 -18.56 4.83 -1.34
C PRO A 140 -18.86 4.57 0.15
N LEU A 141 -19.51 3.44 0.47
CA LEU A 141 -19.93 3.13 1.83
C LEU A 141 -19.89 1.63 2.09
N LEU A 142 -19.14 1.25 3.13
CA LEU A 142 -19.12 -0.12 3.66
C LEU A 142 -19.94 -0.20 4.95
N CYS A 143 -20.97 -1.06 4.97
CA CYS A 143 -21.74 -1.37 6.16
C CYS A 143 -21.29 -2.72 6.76
N ASP A 144 -20.72 -2.69 7.95
CA ASP A 144 -20.31 -3.89 8.68
C ASP A 144 -21.50 -4.49 9.45
N VAL A 145 -22.10 -5.52 8.88
CA VAL A 145 -23.28 -6.21 9.45
C VAL A 145 -22.91 -7.38 10.38
N ARG A 146 -21.63 -7.57 10.72
CA ARG A 146 -21.21 -8.65 11.59
C ARG A 146 -21.76 -8.42 13.02
N LYS A 147 -22.30 -9.48 13.64
CA LYS A 147 -22.73 -9.44 15.04
C LYS A 147 -21.58 -9.12 15.99
N ASN A 148 -20.37 -9.62 15.69
CA ASN A 148 -19.14 -9.30 16.39
C ASN A 148 -18.11 -8.82 15.38
N ALA A 149 -17.76 -7.54 15.45
CA ALA A 149 -16.79 -6.91 14.57
C ALA A 149 -15.33 -7.09 15.03
N TYR A 150 -15.08 -7.93 16.03
CA TYR A 150 -13.73 -8.37 16.40
C TYR A 150 -13.25 -9.46 15.42
N SER A 151 -12.05 -9.34 14.91
CA SER A 151 -11.42 -10.34 14.05
C SER A 151 -9.97 -10.53 14.48
N GLN A 152 -9.51 -11.80 14.51
CA GLN A 152 -8.10 -12.13 14.70
C GLN A 152 -7.30 -11.91 13.40
N LYS A 153 -7.99 -11.89 12.26
CA LYS A 153 -7.36 -11.60 10.98
C LYS A 153 -6.96 -10.13 10.92
N TYR A 154 -5.66 -9.90 10.64
CA TYR A 154 -5.10 -8.55 10.56
C TYR A 154 -5.92 -7.64 9.62
N GLY A 155 -6.21 -6.43 10.09
CA GLY A 155 -6.94 -5.41 9.34
C GLY A 155 -8.47 -5.52 9.37
N PHE A 156 -9.04 -6.62 9.89
CA PHE A 156 -10.50 -6.85 9.85
C PHE A 156 -11.21 -6.65 11.20
N SER A 157 -10.53 -6.22 12.24
CA SER A 157 -11.20 -5.67 13.42
C SER A 157 -11.82 -4.31 13.07
N LYS A 158 -12.95 -3.95 13.73
CA LYS A 158 -13.75 -2.75 13.40
C LYS A 158 -12.88 -1.49 13.22
N SER A 159 -12.03 -1.18 14.20
CA SER A 159 -11.22 0.04 14.18
C SER A 159 -10.15 0.05 13.07
N GLN A 160 -9.57 -1.11 12.76
CA GLN A 160 -8.57 -1.23 11.70
C GLN A 160 -9.21 -1.12 10.33
N LEU A 161 -10.32 -1.84 10.10
CA LEU A 161 -11.06 -1.79 8.84
C LEU A 161 -11.60 -0.39 8.56
N GLN A 162 -12.18 0.27 9.57
CA GLN A 162 -12.67 1.63 9.47
C GLN A 162 -11.56 2.60 9.05
N LYS A 163 -10.41 2.59 9.74
CA LYS A 163 -9.27 3.44 9.38
C LYS A 163 -8.76 3.19 7.97
N ALA A 164 -8.73 1.93 7.54
CA ALA A 164 -8.30 1.57 6.20
C ALA A 164 -9.28 2.09 5.14
N CYS A 165 -10.59 1.93 5.34
CA CYS A 165 -11.63 2.44 4.46
C CYS A 165 -11.62 3.97 4.38
N GLU A 166 -11.63 4.66 5.51
CA GLU A 166 -11.54 6.13 5.58
C GLU A 166 -10.28 6.66 4.87
N GLY A 167 -9.16 5.95 4.98
CA GLY A 167 -7.90 6.33 4.35
C GLY A 167 -7.91 6.27 2.82
N VAL A 168 -8.85 5.54 2.22
CA VAL A 168 -9.03 5.39 0.77
C VAL A 168 -10.32 6.01 0.25
N GLY A 169 -11.12 6.64 1.11
CA GLY A 169 -12.34 7.34 0.74
C GLY A 169 -13.60 6.45 0.65
N VAL A 170 -13.63 5.33 1.39
CA VAL A 170 -14.79 4.43 1.50
C VAL A 170 -15.48 4.62 2.85
#